data_095d7a0e6d826da50e86668b3a0d3422
#
_entry.id   095d7a0e6d826da50e86668b3a0d3422
#
_cell.length_a   1.000
_cell.length_b   1.000
_cell.length_c   1.000
_cell.angle_alpha   90.00
_cell.angle_beta   90.00
_cell.angle_gamma   90.00
#
_symmetry.space_group_name_H-M   'P 1'
#
loop_
_entity.id
_entity.type
_entity.pdbx_description
1 polymer ?
#
loop_
_entity_poly.entity_id
_entity_poly.type
_entity_poly.pdbx_seq_one_letter_code
_entity_poly.pdbx_strand_id
1 'polypeptide(L)'
;MKIVEITPCYRITLEHGSYGVETYINADSKIQITFEDGNTLIGYIECVEYGTYSDENDTLVIRGENGELYILLENRIKDIEELHE
;
A
#
# COMPACT_ATOMS: atom_id res chain seq x y z
N MET A 1 -20.06 -15.47 -23.35
CA MET A 1 -19.59 -14.49 -22.36
C MET A 1 -18.20 -13.98 -22.73
N LYS A 2 -17.90 -12.76 -22.36
CA LYS A 2 -16.59 -12.19 -22.56
C LYS A 2 -16.11 -11.52 -21.28
N ILE A 3 -14.78 -11.46 -21.10
CA ILE A 3 -14.20 -10.74 -19.98
C ILE A 3 -14.31 -9.25 -20.29
N VAL A 4 -14.85 -8.48 -19.35
CA VAL A 4 -15.01 -7.03 -19.45
C VAL A 4 -13.87 -6.30 -18.75
N GLU A 5 -13.39 -6.87 -17.63
CA GLU A 5 -12.32 -6.27 -16.84
C GLU A 5 -11.57 -7.32 -16.04
N ILE A 6 -10.27 -7.13 -15.90
CA ILE A 6 -9.45 -7.87 -14.94
C ILE A 6 -8.58 -6.84 -14.23
N THR A 7 -8.75 -6.72 -12.94
CA THR A 7 -7.94 -5.80 -12.12
C THR A 7 -7.26 -6.58 -11.01
N PRO A 8 -5.92 -6.61 -10.97
CA PRO A 8 -5.22 -7.27 -9.88
C PRO A 8 -5.42 -6.53 -8.56
N CYS A 9 -5.23 -7.25 -7.47
CA CYS A 9 -5.43 -6.74 -6.12
C CYS A 9 -4.21 -7.08 -5.28
N TYR A 10 -3.77 -6.13 -4.43
CA TYR A 10 -2.75 -6.36 -3.42
C TYR A 10 -3.40 -6.75 -2.10
N ARG A 11 -2.90 -7.81 -1.50
CA ARG A 11 -3.22 -8.12 -0.11
C ARG A 11 -2.07 -7.60 0.74
N ILE A 12 -2.35 -6.64 1.60
CA ILE A 12 -1.35 -6.03 2.47
C ILE A 12 -1.68 -6.38 3.91
N THR A 13 -0.72 -6.96 4.62
CA THR A 13 -0.87 -7.28 6.03
C THR A 13 -0.05 -6.30 6.85
N LEU A 14 -0.72 -5.52 7.68
CA LEU A 14 -0.07 -4.58 8.58
C LEU A 14 0.05 -5.21 9.97
N GLU A 15 1.23 -5.11 10.55
CA GLU A 15 1.45 -5.56 11.92
C GLU A 15 0.73 -4.64 12.89
N HIS A 16 -0.06 -5.23 13.78
CA HIS A 16 -0.81 -4.49 14.78
C HIS A 16 -0.68 -5.21 16.12
N GLY A 17 0.33 -4.82 16.90
CA GLY A 17 0.66 -5.52 18.15
C GLY A 17 1.14 -6.94 17.86
N SER A 18 0.43 -7.93 18.37
CA SER A 18 0.78 -9.35 18.24
C SER A 18 0.08 -10.04 17.05
N TYR A 19 -0.68 -9.31 16.25
CA TYR A 19 -1.42 -9.87 15.12
C TYR A 19 -1.29 -8.97 13.88
N GLY A 20 -1.65 -9.52 12.72
CA GLY A 20 -1.68 -8.79 11.48
C GLY A 20 -3.10 -8.41 11.07
N VAL A 21 -3.26 -7.24 10.49
CA VAL A 21 -4.52 -6.80 9.89
C VAL A 21 -4.38 -6.81 8.39
N GLU A 22 -5.21 -7.58 7.71
CA GLU A 22 -5.19 -7.68 6.25
C GLU A 22 -6.07 -6.61 5.61
N THR A 23 -5.55 -6.01 4.55
CA THR A 23 -6.26 -5.04 3.74
C THR A 23 -6.07 -5.41 2.26
N TYR A 24 -7.14 -5.30 1.48
CA TYR A 24 -7.13 -5.61 0.05
C TYR A 24 -7.31 -4.32 -0.75
N ILE A 25 -6.35 -4.03 -1.62
CA ILE A 25 -6.30 -2.80 -2.40
C ILE A 25 -6.23 -3.16 -3.89
N ASN A 26 -7.15 -2.65 -4.69
CA ASN A 26 -7.06 -2.78 -6.15
C ASN A 26 -5.82 -2.06 -6.66
N ALA A 27 -5.13 -2.68 -7.61
CA ALA A 27 -3.84 -2.19 -8.09
C ALA A 27 -3.92 -0.79 -8.75
N ASP A 28 -5.07 -0.42 -9.27
CA ASP A 28 -5.29 0.86 -9.95
C ASP A 28 -6.01 1.89 -9.09
N SER A 29 -6.32 1.55 -7.82
CA SER A 29 -7.05 2.46 -6.95
C SER A 29 -6.16 3.55 -6.37
N LYS A 30 -6.73 4.74 -6.25
CA LYS A 30 -6.14 5.81 -5.45
C LYS A 30 -6.30 5.44 -3.98
N ILE A 31 -5.24 5.61 -3.21
CA ILE A 31 -5.22 5.22 -1.81
C ILE A 31 -4.78 6.36 -0.92
N GLN A 32 -5.15 6.26 0.34
CA GLN A 32 -4.64 7.13 1.40
C GLN A 32 -3.94 6.27 2.44
N ILE A 33 -2.69 6.60 2.72
CA ILE A 33 -1.91 5.98 3.77
C ILE A 33 -1.87 6.94 4.95
N THR A 34 -2.22 6.44 6.12
CA THR A 34 -2.11 7.19 7.37
C THR A 34 -0.94 6.61 8.17
N PHE A 35 -0.02 7.47 8.58
CA PHE A 35 1.11 7.10 9.40
C PHE A 35 0.78 7.26 10.89
N GLU A 36 1.56 6.60 11.74
CA GLU A 36 1.35 6.65 13.19
C GLU A 36 1.43 8.06 13.79
N ASP A 37 2.19 8.94 13.15
CA ASP A 37 2.32 10.34 13.57
C ASP A 37 1.14 11.23 13.13
N GLY A 38 0.18 10.65 12.42
CA GLY A 38 -1.01 11.36 11.94
C GLY A 38 -0.87 11.95 10.55
N ASN A 39 0.32 11.95 9.96
CA ASN A 39 0.51 12.40 8.59
C ASN A 39 -0.13 11.44 7.61
N THR A 40 -0.50 11.94 6.44
CA THR A 40 -1.11 11.15 5.38
C THR A 40 -0.38 11.31 4.07
N LEU A 41 -0.48 10.28 3.22
CA LEU A 41 0.05 10.30 1.87
C LEU A 41 -1.04 9.75 0.94
N ILE A 42 -1.37 10.50 -0.10
CA ILE A 42 -2.36 10.10 -1.10
C ILE A 42 -1.65 9.83 -2.42
N GLY A 43 -1.96 8.71 -3.04
CA GLY A 43 -1.36 8.33 -4.31
C GLY A 43 -1.79 6.96 -4.78
N TYR A 44 -0.93 6.36 -5.61
CA TYR A 44 -1.16 5.04 -6.21
C TYR A 44 0.02 4.14 -5.92
N ILE A 45 -0.23 2.83 -5.81
CA ILE A 45 0.86 1.87 -5.69
C ILE A 45 1.57 1.76 -7.03
N GLU A 46 2.84 2.18 -7.07
CA GLU A 46 3.67 2.07 -8.27
C GLU A 46 4.22 0.66 -8.43
N CYS A 47 4.77 0.13 -7.36
CA CYS A 47 5.26 -1.25 -7.32
C CYS A 47 5.48 -1.70 -5.87
N VAL A 48 5.80 -2.98 -5.73
CA VAL A 48 6.14 -3.59 -4.44
C VAL A 48 7.55 -4.15 -4.56
N GLU A 49 8.38 -3.88 -3.56
CA GLU A 49 9.70 -4.48 -3.44
C GLU A 49 9.64 -5.48 -2.30
N TYR A 50 9.93 -6.74 -2.61
CA TYR A 50 9.90 -7.81 -1.63
C TYR A 50 11.25 -7.94 -0.94
N GLY A 51 11.21 -8.20 0.37
CA GLY A 51 12.43 -8.46 1.14
C GLY A 51 13.16 -9.70 0.62
N THR A 52 14.48 -9.60 0.49
CA THR A 52 15.32 -10.69 -0.03
C THR A 52 15.71 -11.67 1.06
N TYR A 53 15.89 -11.18 2.28
CA TYR A 53 16.28 -11.95 3.43
C TYR A 53 15.13 -12.02 4.44
N SER A 54 15.16 -13.03 5.32
CA SER A 54 14.07 -13.24 6.28
C SER A 54 13.86 -12.09 7.27
N ASP A 55 14.85 -11.24 7.47
CA ASP A 55 14.78 -10.07 8.34
C ASP A 55 14.42 -8.77 7.61
N GLU A 56 14.26 -8.84 6.29
CA GLU A 56 13.84 -7.69 5.49
C GLU A 56 12.31 -7.69 5.33
N ASN A 57 11.74 -6.52 5.49
CA ASN A 57 10.32 -6.31 5.26
C ASN A 57 10.03 -5.98 3.80
N ASP A 58 8.84 -6.33 3.35
CA ASP A 58 8.35 -5.88 2.06
C ASP A 58 8.09 -4.38 2.09
N THR A 59 8.28 -3.74 0.95
CA THR A 59 8.21 -2.28 0.85
C THR A 59 7.28 -1.87 -0.28
N LEU A 60 6.47 -0.86 -0.01
CA LEU A 60 5.65 -0.22 -1.04
C LEU A 60 6.36 0.98 -1.63
N VAL A 61 6.25 1.12 -2.96
CA VAL A 61 6.63 2.34 -3.65
C VAL A 61 5.35 3.02 -4.12
N ILE A 62 5.13 4.24 -3.67
CA ILE A 62 3.91 5.01 -3.92
C ILE A 62 4.23 6.18 -4.84
N ARG A 63 3.44 6.35 -5.89
CA ARG A 63 3.47 7.56 -6.71
C ARG A 63 2.42 8.53 -6.16
N GLY A 64 2.89 9.63 -5.57
CA GLY A 64 2.03 10.67 -5.02
C GLY A 64 1.30 11.46 -6.11
N GLU A 65 0.37 12.28 -5.69
CA GLU A 65 -0.41 13.14 -6.61
C GLU A 65 0.46 14.15 -7.35
N ASN A 66 1.60 14.51 -6.78
CA ASN A 66 2.58 15.41 -7.40
C ASN A 66 3.50 14.70 -8.41
N GLY A 67 3.32 13.39 -8.61
CA GLY A 67 4.15 12.59 -9.50
C GLY A 67 5.44 12.08 -8.87
N GLU A 68 5.74 12.45 -7.64
CA GLU A 68 6.94 11.98 -6.95
C GLU A 68 6.76 10.56 -6.43
N LEU A 69 7.85 9.79 -6.39
CA LEU A 69 7.87 8.46 -5.83
C LEU A 69 8.30 8.51 -4.37
N TYR A 70 7.56 7.78 -3.55
CA TYR A 70 7.84 7.63 -2.12
C TYR A 70 8.10 6.17 -1.82
N ILE A 71 9.27 5.88 -1.26
CA ILE A 71 9.66 4.52 -0.88
C ILE A 71 9.43 4.37 0.62
N LEU A 72 8.52 3.45 0.96
CA LEU A 72 8.11 3.26 2.34
C LEU A 72 8.96 2.19 3.01
N LEU A 73 10.18 2.54 3.46
CA LEU A 73 11.16 1.60 3.98
C LEU A 73 11.00 1.28 5.47
N GLU A 74 10.90 2.29 6.29
CA GLU A 74 10.82 2.14 7.75
C GLU A 74 9.51 2.70 8.26
N ASN A 75 8.44 2.15 7.77
CA ASN A 75 7.19 2.81 7.95
C ASN A 75 6.43 2.38 9.15
N ARG A 76 5.95 3.35 9.81
CA ARG A 76 4.97 3.18 10.86
C ARG A 76 3.62 3.54 10.27
N ILE A 77 3.14 2.63 9.46
CA ILE A 77 1.84 2.78 8.82
C ILE A 77 0.78 2.37 9.81
N LYS A 78 -0.19 3.26 10.01
CA LYS A 78 -1.33 3.00 10.86
C LYS A 78 -2.47 2.37 10.07
N ASP A 79 -2.70 2.86 8.85
CA ASP A 79 -3.81 2.40 8.02
C ASP A 79 -3.57 2.70 6.55
N ILE A 80 -4.17 1.86 5.69
CA ILE A 80 -4.20 2.07 4.24
C ILE A 80 -5.64 1.84 3.80
N GLU A 81 -6.19 2.80 3.04
CA GLU A 81 -7.55 2.66 2.54
C GLU A 81 -7.68 3.13 1.10
N GLU A 82 -8.60 2.53 0.37
CA GLU A 82 -8.94 2.98 -0.98
C GLU A 82 -9.81 4.22 -0.89
N LEU A 83 -9.53 5.18 -1.78
CA LEU A 83 -10.35 6.36 -1.93
C LEU A 83 -11.31 6.14 -3.09
N HIS A 84 -12.59 6.25 -2.82
CA HIS A 84 -13.64 6.14 -3.83
C HIS A 84 -14.09 7.55 -4.21
N GLU A 85 -13.95 7.85 -5.49
CA GLU A 85 -14.37 9.13 -6.04
C GLU A 85 -15.71 9.03 -6.72
#